data_9ba3e1ba5f6addc25bf06c30c335ebfd
#
_entry.id   9ba3e1ba5f6addc25bf06c30c335ebfd
#
_cell.length_a   1.000
_cell.length_b   1.000
_cell.length_c   1.000
_cell.angle_alpha   90.00
_cell.angle_beta   90.00
_cell.angle_gamma   90.00
#
_symmetry.space_group_name_H-M   'P 1'
#
loop_
_entity.id
_entity.type
_entity.pdbx_description
1 polymer ?
#
loop_
_entity_poly.entity_id
_entity_poly.type
_entity_poly.pdbx_seq_one_letter_code
_entity_poly.pdbx_strand_id
1 'polypeptide(L)'
;MNAVSDVVANRPHPLREFDQIYMKTADMLIQAEHISRWLQDRDVVFIGDGDALALTLIHLQGAGQIAQGPKSVKVLDFDERVVNSVNRFAERFGYTERITATLYNVADPLPSEFCGRFGAFYTNPPFGGSNGGVSVRAFLRRGVEATGPSSVCCAVLADDMELPWCGEVLQSAQKFLLESGFVLVEIVPHMHTYHLDDRPELTSCSLVAQHLSRTEKARAESLALTDEDLNNFYGRESRMAIRYIRDLTNGGKLASRDHKAEPFTKSMVSNEK
;
A
#
# COMPACT_ATOMS: atom_id res chain seq x y z
N MET A 1 15.63 18.70 -2.00
CA MET A 1 16.34 17.43 -1.73
C MET A 1 16.27 17.01 -0.26
N ASN A 2 16.35 17.94 0.68
CA ASN A 2 16.39 17.58 2.12
C ASN A 2 15.11 16.89 2.64
N ALA A 3 13.93 17.31 2.21
CA ALA A 3 12.67 16.75 2.70
C ALA A 3 12.52 15.24 2.44
N VAL A 4 12.87 14.76 1.24
CA VAL A 4 12.82 13.31 0.95
C VAL A 4 13.88 12.53 1.68
N SER A 5 15.06 13.12 1.88
CA SER A 5 16.14 12.49 2.66
C SER A 5 15.70 12.22 4.11
N ASP A 6 14.94 13.14 4.72
CA ASP A 6 14.38 12.94 6.06
C ASP A 6 13.43 11.75 6.09
N VAL A 7 12.56 11.62 5.09
CA VAL A 7 11.62 10.48 4.98
C VAL A 7 12.37 9.16 4.77
N VAL A 8 13.33 9.13 3.83
CA VAL A 8 14.14 7.92 3.55
C VAL A 8 14.93 7.48 4.77
N ALA A 9 15.55 8.43 5.49
CA ALA A 9 16.30 8.14 6.71
C ALA A 9 15.40 7.63 7.86
N ASN A 10 14.10 7.91 7.80
CA ASN A 10 13.11 7.47 8.79
C ASN A 10 12.56 6.06 8.55
N ARG A 11 12.67 5.51 7.32
CA ARG A 11 12.15 4.19 6.96
C ARG A 11 12.86 3.07 7.73
N PRO A 12 12.15 1.99 8.12
CA PRO A 12 12.80 0.76 8.58
C PRO A 12 13.53 0.07 7.42
N HIS A 13 14.40 -0.88 7.72
CA HIS A 13 14.99 -1.75 6.68
C HIS A 13 13.90 -2.64 6.06
N PRO A 14 13.91 -2.85 4.72
CA PRO A 14 12.95 -3.70 4.06
C PRO A 14 13.14 -5.17 4.47
N LEU A 15 12.04 -5.89 4.62
CA LEU A 15 12.00 -7.33 4.84
C LEU A 15 11.68 -8.01 3.50
N ARG A 16 12.72 -8.45 2.80
CA ARG A 16 12.61 -9.13 1.51
C ARG A 16 11.76 -10.40 1.56
N GLU A 17 11.66 -11.00 2.71
CA GLU A 17 10.81 -12.18 2.96
C GLU A 17 9.31 -11.88 2.90
N PHE A 18 8.92 -10.61 2.96
CA PHE A 18 7.54 -10.14 2.81
C PHE A 18 7.37 -9.27 1.56
N ASP A 19 8.27 -9.43 0.59
CA ASP A 19 8.26 -8.68 -0.67
C ASP A 19 8.35 -7.16 -0.49
N GLN A 20 8.92 -6.70 0.63
CA GLN A 20 9.23 -5.29 0.83
C GLN A 20 10.45 -4.91 -0.01
N ILE A 21 10.19 -4.27 -1.14
CA ILE A 21 11.20 -3.79 -2.08
C ILE A 21 10.97 -2.30 -2.27
N TYR A 22 11.95 -1.50 -1.87
CA TYR A 22 11.76 -0.05 -1.89
C TYR A 22 12.04 0.54 -3.28
N MET A 23 11.13 1.39 -3.69
CA MET A 23 11.27 2.26 -4.86
C MET A 23 12.50 3.16 -4.69
N LYS A 24 13.21 3.44 -5.79
CA LYS A 24 14.31 4.40 -5.76
C LYS A 24 13.81 5.79 -5.37
N THR A 25 14.62 6.54 -4.65
CA THR A 25 14.23 7.83 -4.06
C THR A 25 13.75 8.85 -5.11
N ALA A 26 14.39 8.88 -6.28
CA ALA A 26 13.97 9.75 -7.36
C ALA A 26 12.56 9.41 -7.87
N ASP A 27 12.27 8.11 -8.01
CA ASP A 27 11.00 7.62 -8.49
C ASP A 27 9.89 7.82 -7.45
N MET A 28 10.22 7.78 -6.14
CA MET A 28 9.29 8.18 -5.08
C MET A 28 8.85 9.65 -5.22
N LEU A 29 9.77 10.55 -5.56
CA LEU A 29 9.45 11.96 -5.80
C LEU A 29 8.51 12.12 -6.98
N ILE A 30 8.85 11.46 -8.09
CA ILE A 30 8.04 11.48 -9.32
C ILE A 30 6.65 10.93 -9.04
N GLN A 31 6.54 9.81 -8.32
CA GLN A 31 5.27 9.23 -7.93
C GLN A 31 4.46 10.16 -7.01
N ALA A 32 5.10 10.75 -6.00
CA ALA A 32 4.42 11.67 -5.10
C ALA A 32 3.85 12.89 -5.84
N GLU A 33 4.65 13.51 -6.72
CA GLU A 33 4.22 14.63 -7.54
C GLU A 33 3.07 14.22 -8.48
N HIS A 34 3.23 13.06 -9.15
CA HIS A 34 2.24 12.54 -10.10
C HIS A 34 0.86 12.32 -9.47
N ILE A 35 0.81 11.61 -8.31
CA ILE A 35 -0.49 11.29 -7.68
C ILE A 35 -1.05 12.44 -6.83
N SER A 36 -0.25 13.45 -6.47
CA SER A 36 -0.68 14.53 -5.59
C SER A 36 -1.96 15.23 -6.09
N ARG A 37 -2.07 15.46 -7.40
CA ARG A 37 -3.25 16.07 -8.06
C ARG A 37 -4.50 15.18 -7.96
N TRP A 38 -4.34 13.85 -8.03
CA TRP A 38 -5.43 12.89 -7.92
C TRP A 38 -5.96 12.76 -6.50
N LEU A 39 -5.07 13.00 -5.51
CA LEU A 39 -5.36 12.91 -4.09
C LEU A 39 -5.75 14.27 -3.46
N GLN A 40 -5.78 15.35 -4.27
CA GLN A 40 -6.02 16.69 -3.78
C GLN A 40 -7.30 16.79 -2.94
N ASP A 41 -7.16 17.39 -1.75
CA ASP A 41 -8.24 17.69 -0.79
C ASP A 41 -9.03 16.46 -0.32
N ARG A 42 -8.51 15.23 -0.52
CA ARG A 42 -9.14 13.98 -0.11
C ARG A 42 -8.57 13.45 1.20
N ASP A 43 -9.43 12.79 1.96
CA ASP A 43 -8.99 11.87 3.01
C ASP A 43 -8.59 10.56 2.31
N VAL A 44 -7.34 10.13 2.49
CA VAL A 44 -6.72 9.04 1.73
C VAL A 44 -6.29 7.91 2.66
N VAL A 45 -6.52 6.66 2.23
CA VAL A 45 -5.95 5.49 2.91
C VAL A 45 -4.85 4.85 2.08
N PHE A 46 -3.75 4.50 2.72
CA PHE A 46 -2.67 3.71 2.16
C PHE A 46 -2.80 2.28 2.67
N ILE A 47 -2.95 1.33 1.75
CA ILE A 47 -2.96 -0.10 2.06
C ILE A 47 -1.55 -0.63 1.83
N GLY A 48 -0.77 -0.71 2.92
CA GLY A 48 0.67 -0.89 2.90
C GLY A 48 1.40 0.38 2.45
N ASP A 49 2.52 0.73 3.10
CA ASP A 49 3.36 1.88 2.73
C ASP A 49 4.84 1.68 3.11
N GLY A 50 5.42 0.54 2.72
CA GLY A 50 6.85 0.27 2.95
C GLY A 50 7.77 1.36 2.39
N ASP A 51 7.41 1.95 1.26
CA ASP A 51 8.15 3.05 0.63
C ASP A 51 8.11 4.37 1.41
N ALA A 52 7.20 4.53 2.36
CA ALA A 52 6.91 5.79 3.05
C ALA A 52 6.46 6.92 2.10
N LEU A 53 5.71 6.56 1.06
CA LEU A 53 5.19 7.52 0.09
C LEU A 53 4.14 8.44 0.72
N ALA A 54 3.36 7.96 1.68
CA ALA A 54 2.44 8.76 2.48
C ALA A 54 3.14 9.91 3.20
N LEU A 55 4.27 9.61 3.87
CA LEU A 55 5.09 10.64 4.50
C LEU A 55 5.70 11.60 3.47
N THR A 56 6.14 11.08 2.32
CA THR A 56 6.70 11.89 1.24
C THR A 56 5.69 12.92 0.76
N LEU A 57 4.45 12.53 0.49
CA LEU A 57 3.37 13.45 0.09
C LEU A 57 3.12 14.56 1.12
N ILE A 58 2.91 14.18 2.38
CA ILE A 58 2.60 15.13 3.46
C ILE A 58 3.78 16.07 3.71
N HIS A 59 5.00 15.54 3.69
CA HIS A 59 6.19 16.35 3.99
C HIS A 59 6.56 17.30 2.85
N LEU A 60 6.48 16.85 1.59
CA LEU A 60 6.68 17.73 0.43
C LEU A 60 5.63 18.85 0.37
N GLN A 61 4.37 18.54 0.68
CA GLN A 61 3.30 19.54 0.74
C GLN A 61 3.53 20.53 1.89
N GLY A 62 3.91 20.05 3.08
CA GLY A 62 4.25 20.87 4.24
C GLY A 62 5.47 21.78 4.00
N ALA A 63 6.43 21.29 3.20
CA ALA A 63 7.62 22.06 2.77
C ALA A 63 7.37 23.00 1.58
N GLY A 64 6.14 23.03 1.03
CA GLY A 64 5.78 23.85 -0.13
C GLY A 64 6.42 23.42 -1.45
N GLN A 65 6.93 22.16 -1.53
CA GLN A 65 7.55 21.62 -2.73
C GLN A 65 6.51 21.05 -3.71
N ILE A 66 5.36 20.62 -3.22
CA ILE A 66 4.17 20.32 -4.01
C ILE A 66 3.01 21.18 -3.51
N ALA A 67 2.27 21.79 -4.46
CA ALA A 67 1.16 22.70 -4.13
C ALA A 67 -0.13 21.95 -3.77
N GLN A 68 -0.33 20.78 -4.36
CA GLN A 68 -1.52 19.94 -4.21
C GLN A 68 -1.19 18.70 -3.40
N GLY A 69 -2.22 18.10 -2.78
CA GLY A 69 -2.03 16.85 -2.06
C GLY A 69 -3.21 16.51 -1.17
N PRO A 70 -3.13 15.38 -0.45
CA PRO A 70 -4.20 14.90 0.39
C PRO A 70 -4.49 15.87 1.54
N LYS A 71 -5.76 15.93 1.95
CA LYS A 71 -6.19 16.61 3.18
C LYS A 71 -5.64 15.87 4.39
N SER A 72 -5.87 14.56 4.44
CA SER A 72 -5.35 13.67 5.48
C SER A 72 -4.99 12.31 4.90
N VAL A 73 -4.11 11.58 5.61
CA VAL A 73 -3.67 10.24 5.24
C VAL A 73 -3.76 9.29 6.43
N LYS A 74 -4.33 8.11 6.16
CA LYS A 74 -4.31 6.96 7.06
C LYS A 74 -3.47 5.85 6.44
N VAL A 75 -2.42 5.40 7.11
CA VAL A 75 -1.62 4.25 6.69
C VAL A 75 -2.08 3.01 7.46
N LEU A 76 -2.33 1.92 6.73
CA LEU A 76 -2.66 0.61 7.27
C LEU A 76 -1.57 -0.37 6.84
N ASP A 77 -0.75 -0.84 7.77
CA ASP A 77 0.40 -1.71 7.46
C ASP A 77 0.52 -2.86 8.48
N PHE A 78 0.98 -4.03 8.04
CA PHE A 78 1.18 -5.19 8.90
C PHE A 78 2.51 -5.13 9.67
N ASP A 79 3.43 -4.27 9.26
CA ASP A 79 4.73 -4.08 9.87
C ASP A 79 4.68 -2.92 10.87
N GLU A 80 4.72 -3.24 12.16
CA GLU A 80 4.68 -2.27 13.24
C GLU A 80 5.84 -1.26 13.18
N ARG A 81 6.98 -1.63 12.57
CA ARG A 81 8.10 -0.72 12.37
C ARG A 81 7.75 0.39 11.38
N VAL A 82 6.98 0.06 10.32
CA VAL A 82 6.44 1.04 9.37
C VAL A 82 5.44 1.94 10.09
N VAL A 83 4.49 1.37 10.83
CA VAL A 83 3.51 2.13 11.62
C VAL A 83 4.19 3.11 12.58
N ASN A 84 5.16 2.63 13.35
CA ASN A 84 5.89 3.45 14.31
C ASN A 84 6.74 4.52 13.62
N SER A 85 7.34 4.22 12.45
CA SER A 85 8.11 5.19 11.68
C SER A 85 7.25 6.34 11.19
N VAL A 86 6.03 6.06 10.73
CA VAL A 86 5.08 7.08 10.27
C VAL A 86 4.65 7.97 11.44
N ASN A 87 4.20 7.37 12.55
CA ASN A 87 3.68 8.12 13.69
C ASN A 87 4.80 8.98 14.33
N ARG A 88 6.01 8.44 14.51
CA ARG A 88 7.17 9.18 15.01
C ARG A 88 7.54 10.36 14.11
N PHE A 89 7.52 10.18 12.79
CA PHE A 89 7.79 11.26 11.84
C PHE A 89 6.73 12.35 11.93
N ALA A 90 5.44 11.95 12.01
CA ALA A 90 4.33 12.88 12.16
C ALA A 90 4.46 13.74 13.44
N GLU A 91 4.82 13.12 14.57
CA GLU A 91 5.10 13.84 15.82
C GLU A 91 6.27 14.81 15.67
N ARG A 92 7.39 14.34 15.12
CA ARG A 92 8.60 15.16 14.93
C ARG A 92 8.38 16.41 14.09
N PHE A 93 7.56 16.32 13.03
CA PHE A 93 7.35 17.40 12.08
C PHE A 93 6.00 18.12 12.24
N GLY A 94 5.21 17.77 13.27
CA GLY A 94 3.92 18.42 13.56
C GLY A 94 2.81 18.05 12.58
N TYR A 95 2.79 16.81 12.08
CA TYR A 95 1.81 16.32 11.11
C TYR A 95 0.77 15.37 11.70
N THR A 96 0.66 15.26 13.01
CA THR A 96 -0.23 14.30 13.69
C THR A 96 -1.70 14.44 13.31
N GLU A 97 -2.16 15.64 12.98
CA GLU A 97 -3.52 15.88 12.48
C GLU A 97 -3.71 15.54 10.99
N ARG A 98 -2.61 15.29 10.28
CA ARG A 98 -2.64 15.05 8.84
C ARG A 98 -2.30 13.64 8.44
N ILE A 99 -1.48 12.93 9.22
CA ILE A 99 -1.10 11.56 8.93
C ILE A 99 -1.03 10.73 10.20
N THR A 100 -1.63 9.55 10.16
CA THR A 100 -1.53 8.53 11.20
C THR A 100 -1.39 7.15 10.58
N ALA A 101 -0.75 6.23 11.31
CA ALA A 101 -0.64 4.84 10.91
C ALA A 101 -1.25 3.90 11.96
N THR A 102 -1.78 2.77 11.50
CA THR A 102 -2.37 1.73 12.35
C THR A 102 -1.93 0.35 11.85
N LEU A 103 -1.64 -0.53 12.80
CA LEU A 103 -1.28 -1.92 12.53
C LEU A 103 -2.50 -2.66 11.97
N TYR A 104 -2.36 -3.19 10.76
CA TYR A 104 -3.42 -3.92 10.05
C TYR A 104 -2.82 -4.88 9.03
N ASN A 105 -3.37 -6.08 8.94
CA ASN A 105 -3.01 -7.04 7.91
C ASN A 105 -4.14 -7.21 6.90
N VAL A 106 -3.82 -7.16 5.61
CA VAL A 106 -4.80 -7.31 4.53
C VAL A 106 -5.50 -8.67 4.51
N ALA A 107 -4.93 -9.68 5.17
CA ALA A 107 -5.56 -10.98 5.35
C ALA A 107 -6.81 -10.91 6.26
N ASP A 108 -6.83 -9.97 7.21
CA ASP A 108 -7.97 -9.74 8.09
C ASP A 108 -9.06 -8.91 7.39
N PRO A 109 -10.33 -9.01 7.83
CA PRO A 109 -11.37 -8.07 7.40
C PRO A 109 -10.95 -6.62 7.68
N LEU A 110 -11.35 -5.69 6.80
CA LEU A 110 -11.13 -4.28 7.08
C LEU A 110 -11.99 -3.85 8.28
N PRO A 111 -11.42 -3.20 9.31
CA PRO A 111 -12.19 -2.70 10.44
C PRO A 111 -13.32 -1.77 9.98
N SER A 112 -14.50 -1.93 10.59
CA SER A 112 -15.72 -1.23 10.17
C SER A 112 -15.59 0.30 10.19
N GLU A 113 -14.78 0.83 11.11
CA GLU A 113 -14.49 2.27 11.19
C GLU A 113 -13.76 2.83 9.97
N PHE A 114 -13.13 1.96 9.15
CA PHE A 114 -12.44 2.37 7.92
C PHE A 114 -13.26 2.11 6.66
N CYS A 115 -14.33 1.31 6.74
CA CYS A 115 -15.14 0.97 5.58
C CYS A 115 -15.87 2.21 5.03
N GLY A 116 -15.65 2.52 3.73
CA GLY A 116 -16.33 3.61 3.06
C GLY A 116 -15.97 5.02 3.48
N ARG A 117 -14.92 5.20 4.22
CA ARG A 117 -14.60 6.48 4.87
C ARG A 117 -13.71 7.40 4.05
N PHE A 118 -12.99 6.87 3.08
CA PHE A 118 -11.96 7.61 2.36
C PHE A 118 -12.41 8.01 0.95
N GLY A 119 -11.93 9.17 0.50
CA GLY A 119 -12.15 9.67 -0.86
C GLY A 119 -11.14 9.12 -1.88
N ALA A 120 -10.06 8.49 -1.41
CA ALA A 120 -9.09 7.82 -2.26
C ALA A 120 -8.33 6.73 -1.50
N PHE A 121 -7.73 5.80 -2.25
CA PHE A 121 -6.73 4.89 -1.70
C PHE A 121 -5.49 4.81 -2.59
N TYR A 122 -4.38 4.50 -1.94
CA TYR A 122 -3.10 4.18 -2.59
C TYR A 122 -2.61 2.81 -2.14
N THR A 123 -1.96 2.09 -3.06
CA THR A 123 -1.23 0.88 -2.72
C THR A 123 -0.08 0.62 -3.69
N ASN A 124 1.06 0.15 -3.14
CA ASN A 124 2.14 -0.51 -3.84
C ASN A 124 2.25 -1.94 -3.27
N PRO A 125 1.42 -2.88 -3.75
CA PRO A 125 1.30 -4.21 -3.17
C PRO A 125 2.47 -5.11 -3.59
N PRO A 126 2.66 -6.27 -2.91
CA PRO A 126 3.44 -7.36 -3.48
C PRO A 126 2.94 -7.70 -4.88
N PHE A 127 3.84 -7.80 -5.86
CA PHE A 127 3.43 -7.86 -7.28
C PHE A 127 2.70 -9.14 -7.69
N GLY A 128 2.73 -10.19 -6.86
CA GLY A 128 1.87 -11.37 -7.06
C GLY A 128 2.25 -12.27 -8.22
N GLY A 129 3.49 -12.21 -8.70
CA GLY A 129 3.96 -13.05 -9.80
C GLY A 129 3.86 -14.55 -9.54
N SER A 130 3.97 -14.98 -8.28
CA SER A 130 3.90 -16.40 -7.88
C SER A 130 2.49 -16.91 -7.57
N ASN A 131 1.46 -16.03 -7.60
CA ASN A 131 0.09 -16.39 -7.25
C ASN A 131 -0.97 -15.82 -8.22
N GLY A 132 -0.57 -15.48 -9.44
CA GLY A 132 -1.49 -14.95 -10.46
C GLY A 132 -2.18 -13.65 -10.03
N GLY A 133 -1.49 -12.80 -9.24
CA GLY A 133 -1.99 -11.51 -8.79
C GLY A 133 -2.99 -11.55 -7.64
N VAL A 134 -3.12 -12.68 -6.90
CA VAL A 134 -4.02 -12.76 -5.73
C VAL A 134 -3.64 -11.74 -4.68
N SER A 135 -2.35 -11.58 -4.36
CA SER A 135 -1.88 -10.55 -3.41
C SER A 135 -2.24 -9.14 -3.89
N VAL A 136 -2.03 -8.81 -5.15
CA VAL A 136 -2.43 -7.51 -5.71
C VAL A 136 -3.92 -7.26 -5.52
N ARG A 137 -4.77 -8.24 -5.88
CA ARG A 137 -6.23 -8.12 -5.72
C ARG A 137 -6.64 -7.98 -4.26
N ALA A 138 -5.94 -8.62 -3.32
CA ALA A 138 -6.21 -8.48 -1.89
C ALA A 138 -6.02 -7.03 -1.42
N PHE A 139 -4.91 -6.41 -1.78
CA PHE A 139 -4.65 -5.00 -1.45
C PHE A 139 -5.66 -4.05 -2.13
N LEU A 140 -5.93 -4.26 -3.42
CA LEU A 140 -6.95 -3.48 -4.14
C LEU A 140 -8.34 -3.63 -3.51
N ARG A 141 -8.73 -4.85 -3.10
CA ARG A 141 -10.00 -5.12 -2.40
C ARG A 141 -10.11 -4.28 -1.13
N ARG A 142 -9.08 -4.24 -0.28
CA ARG A 142 -9.09 -3.42 0.93
C ARG A 142 -9.20 -1.93 0.63
N GLY A 143 -8.53 -1.46 -0.42
CA GLY A 143 -8.68 -0.08 -0.90
C GLY A 143 -10.10 0.23 -1.35
N VAL A 144 -10.72 -0.66 -2.13
CA VAL A 144 -12.13 -0.54 -2.57
C VAL A 144 -13.08 -0.56 -1.38
N GLU A 145 -12.90 -1.47 -0.41
CA GLU A 145 -13.71 -1.54 0.81
C GLU A 145 -13.61 -0.26 1.67
N ALA A 146 -12.43 0.34 1.70
CA ALA A 146 -12.16 1.54 2.49
C ALA A 146 -12.74 2.82 1.88
N THR A 147 -13.01 2.85 0.58
CA THR A 147 -13.35 4.08 -0.14
C THR A 147 -14.85 4.23 -0.42
N GLY A 148 -15.31 5.48 -0.50
CA GLY A 148 -16.69 5.88 -0.81
C GLY A 148 -16.97 6.05 -2.31
N PRO A 149 -18.18 6.53 -2.64
CA PRO A 149 -18.53 6.94 -3.99
C PRO A 149 -17.59 8.02 -4.53
N SER A 150 -17.41 8.07 -5.85
CA SER A 150 -16.55 9.05 -6.53
C SER A 150 -15.09 9.04 -6.04
N SER A 151 -14.66 7.92 -5.48
CA SER A 151 -13.28 7.76 -4.98
C SER A 151 -12.27 7.53 -6.10
N VAL A 152 -11.00 7.71 -5.73
CA VAL A 152 -9.85 7.50 -6.62
C VAL A 152 -9.00 6.35 -6.09
N CYS A 153 -8.57 5.49 -6.99
CA CYS A 153 -7.54 4.48 -6.80
C CYS A 153 -6.23 4.97 -7.42
N CYS A 154 -5.14 4.96 -6.67
CA CYS A 154 -3.79 5.07 -7.19
C CYS A 154 -3.04 3.79 -6.82
N ALA A 155 -2.57 3.03 -7.81
CA ALA A 155 -1.87 1.77 -7.58
C ALA A 155 -0.57 1.70 -8.37
N VAL A 156 0.43 1.07 -7.77
CA VAL A 156 1.71 0.76 -8.43
C VAL A 156 1.72 -0.74 -8.74
N LEU A 157 1.90 -1.10 -10.00
CA LEU A 157 1.84 -2.47 -10.47
C LEU A 157 3.02 -2.77 -11.39
N ALA A 158 3.58 -3.98 -11.28
CA ALA A 158 4.63 -4.43 -12.21
C ALA A 158 4.14 -4.35 -13.66
N ASP A 159 4.98 -3.85 -14.56
CA ASP A 159 4.60 -3.58 -15.95
C ASP A 159 5.66 -4.00 -16.98
N ASP A 160 6.62 -4.83 -16.59
CA ASP A 160 7.58 -5.41 -17.52
C ASP A 160 6.90 -6.43 -18.43
N MET A 161 6.62 -6.02 -19.66
CA MET A 161 5.90 -6.85 -20.65
C MET A 161 6.77 -7.98 -21.23
N GLU A 162 8.08 -8.00 -20.99
CA GLU A 162 8.94 -9.15 -21.31
C GLU A 162 8.74 -10.29 -20.32
N LEU A 163 8.14 -10.01 -19.17
CA LEU A 163 7.77 -10.98 -18.16
C LEU A 163 6.27 -11.32 -18.27
N PRO A 164 5.86 -12.48 -18.80
CA PRO A 164 4.45 -12.81 -19.04
C PRO A 164 3.56 -12.64 -17.82
N TRP A 165 4.06 -12.99 -16.63
CA TRP A 165 3.31 -12.84 -15.38
C TRP A 165 2.96 -11.37 -15.04
N CYS A 166 3.79 -10.40 -15.44
CA CYS A 166 3.48 -8.98 -15.23
C CYS A 166 2.23 -8.57 -16.02
N GLY A 167 2.14 -8.97 -17.30
CA GLY A 167 0.97 -8.70 -18.13
C GLY A 167 -0.30 -9.35 -17.57
N GLU A 168 -0.21 -10.60 -17.08
CA GLU A 168 -1.33 -11.32 -16.48
C GLU A 168 -1.81 -10.64 -15.19
N VAL A 169 -0.89 -10.25 -14.32
CA VAL A 169 -1.21 -9.53 -13.06
C VAL A 169 -1.83 -8.18 -13.35
N LEU A 170 -1.24 -7.41 -14.27
CA LEU A 170 -1.75 -6.10 -14.65
C LEU A 170 -3.17 -6.18 -15.24
N GLN A 171 -3.41 -7.18 -16.11
CA GLN A 171 -4.75 -7.45 -16.66
C GLN A 171 -5.75 -7.82 -15.55
N SER A 172 -5.35 -8.71 -14.65
CA SER A 172 -6.18 -9.16 -13.52
C SER A 172 -6.55 -8.00 -12.58
N ALA A 173 -5.59 -7.10 -12.29
CA ALA A 173 -5.83 -5.92 -11.46
C ALA A 173 -6.82 -4.95 -12.12
N GLN A 174 -6.65 -4.67 -13.41
CA GLN A 174 -7.56 -3.82 -14.17
C GLN A 174 -8.98 -4.40 -14.21
N LYS A 175 -9.09 -5.72 -14.48
CA LYS A 175 -10.38 -6.42 -14.48
C LYS A 175 -11.08 -6.29 -13.12
N PHE A 176 -10.35 -6.51 -12.02
CA PHE A 176 -10.88 -6.36 -10.67
C PHE A 176 -11.41 -4.94 -10.41
N LEU A 177 -10.67 -3.90 -10.80
CA LEU A 177 -11.08 -2.51 -10.63
C LEU A 177 -12.34 -2.19 -11.45
N LEU A 178 -12.41 -2.64 -12.71
CA LEU A 178 -13.59 -2.46 -13.58
C LEU A 178 -14.83 -3.14 -12.99
N GLU A 179 -14.70 -4.38 -12.52
CA GLU A 179 -15.79 -5.13 -11.85
C GLU A 179 -16.22 -4.47 -10.54
N SER A 180 -15.30 -3.76 -9.87
CA SER A 180 -15.58 -2.97 -8.66
C SER A 180 -16.18 -1.59 -8.94
N GLY A 181 -16.46 -1.24 -10.20
CA GLY A 181 -17.09 0.02 -10.61
C GLY A 181 -16.11 1.18 -10.82
N PHE A 182 -14.83 0.91 -10.90
CA PHE A 182 -13.81 1.89 -11.26
C PHE A 182 -13.59 1.90 -12.78
N VAL A 183 -13.25 3.07 -13.32
CA VAL A 183 -12.79 3.26 -14.69
C VAL A 183 -11.34 3.69 -14.67
N LEU A 184 -10.52 3.09 -15.51
CA LEU A 184 -9.12 3.48 -15.65
C LEU A 184 -9.05 4.85 -16.32
N VAL A 185 -8.35 5.78 -15.72
CA VAL A 185 -8.22 7.15 -16.22
C VAL A 185 -6.80 7.49 -16.65
N GLU A 186 -5.81 6.79 -16.09
CA GLU A 186 -4.41 6.99 -16.46
C GLU A 186 -3.57 5.75 -16.15
N ILE A 187 -2.63 5.41 -17.02
CA ILE A 187 -1.54 4.46 -16.77
C ILE A 187 -0.27 5.09 -17.31
N VAL A 188 0.72 5.28 -16.45
CA VAL A 188 2.05 5.74 -16.84
C VAL A 188 3.01 4.56 -16.69
N PRO A 189 3.44 3.96 -17.83
CA PRO A 189 4.28 2.78 -17.80
C PRO A 189 5.72 3.12 -17.42
N HIS A 190 6.45 2.12 -16.88
CA HIS A 190 7.88 2.17 -16.55
C HIS A 190 8.27 3.39 -15.69
N MET A 191 7.37 3.78 -14.79
CA MET A 191 7.54 4.99 -14.00
C MET A 191 8.51 4.79 -12.85
N HIS A 192 8.64 3.54 -12.35
CA HIS A 192 9.43 3.27 -11.16
C HIS A 192 10.42 2.14 -11.36
N THR A 193 11.55 2.27 -10.67
CA THR A 193 12.60 1.27 -10.52
C THR A 193 12.87 1.03 -9.03
N TYR A 194 13.52 -0.08 -8.72
CA TYR A 194 13.63 -0.57 -7.35
C TYR A 194 15.08 -0.81 -6.94
N HIS A 195 15.32 -0.84 -5.63
CA HIS A 195 16.56 -1.34 -5.06
C HIS A 195 16.53 -2.88 -5.01
N LEU A 196 16.77 -3.49 -6.16
CA LEU A 196 16.63 -4.93 -6.39
C LEU A 196 17.84 -5.44 -7.19
N ASP A 197 18.80 -6.06 -6.48
CA ASP A 197 20.07 -6.45 -7.09
C ASP A 197 19.94 -7.67 -8.02
N ASP A 198 18.98 -8.55 -7.73
CA ASP A 198 18.72 -9.77 -8.50
C ASP A 198 17.84 -9.56 -9.73
N ARG A 199 17.15 -8.43 -9.83
CA ARG A 199 16.33 -8.01 -10.98
C ARG A 199 16.30 -6.48 -11.12
N PRO A 200 17.43 -5.87 -11.46
CA PRO A 200 17.56 -4.40 -11.51
C PRO A 200 16.71 -3.75 -12.62
N GLU A 201 16.29 -4.54 -13.61
CA GLU A 201 15.44 -4.14 -14.75
C GLU A 201 13.95 -4.10 -14.43
N LEU A 202 13.51 -4.69 -13.31
CA LEU A 202 12.10 -4.71 -12.96
C LEU A 202 11.54 -3.29 -12.79
N THR A 203 10.49 -2.99 -13.55
CA THR A 203 9.78 -1.72 -13.52
C THR A 203 8.33 -1.88 -13.04
N SER A 204 7.71 -0.75 -12.74
CA SER A 204 6.27 -0.69 -12.49
C SER A 204 5.64 0.58 -13.06
N CYS A 205 4.35 0.48 -13.38
CA CYS A 205 3.53 1.61 -13.79
C CYS A 205 2.86 2.28 -12.58
N SER A 206 2.49 3.56 -12.74
CA SER A 206 1.48 4.21 -11.93
C SER A 206 0.13 4.08 -12.63
N LEU A 207 -0.84 3.45 -11.96
CA LEU A 207 -2.20 3.27 -12.45
C LEU A 207 -3.15 4.14 -11.62
N VAL A 208 -3.99 4.92 -12.29
CA VAL A 208 -5.06 5.70 -11.66
C VAL A 208 -6.41 5.27 -12.21
N ALA A 209 -7.35 5.00 -11.30
CA ALA A 209 -8.73 4.68 -11.64
C ALA A 209 -9.70 5.49 -10.78
N GLN A 210 -10.89 5.76 -11.30
CA GLN A 210 -11.91 6.54 -10.63
C GLN A 210 -13.23 5.78 -10.55
N HIS A 211 -13.82 5.74 -9.36
CA HIS A 211 -15.14 5.15 -9.15
C HIS A 211 -16.24 6.07 -9.70
N LEU A 212 -17.06 5.57 -10.62
CA LEU A 212 -18.05 6.38 -11.33
C LEU A 212 -19.34 6.63 -10.54
N SER A 213 -19.69 5.76 -9.61
CA SER A 213 -20.94 5.91 -8.86
C SER A 213 -20.88 7.12 -7.92
N ARG A 214 -21.93 7.92 -7.93
CA ARG A 214 -22.15 9.04 -7.00
C ARG A 214 -23.03 8.65 -5.82
N THR A 215 -23.62 7.47 -5.85
CA THR A 215 -24.53 6.97 -4.82
C THR A 215 -23.89 5.87 -4.03
N GLU A 216 -24.07 5.88 -2.72
CA GLU A 216 -23.68 4.77 -1.87
C GLU A 216 -24.51 3.53 -2.26
N LYS A 217 -23.81 2.44 -2.58
CA LYS A 217 -24.40 1.10 -2.60
C LYS A 217 -24.15 0.47 -1.25
N ALA A 218 -25.11 -0.33 -0.77
CA ALA A 218 -24.86 -1.21 0.36
C ALA A 218 -23.59 -2.02 0.05
N ARG A 219 -22.58 -1.89 0.89
CA ARG A 219 -21.32 -2.62 0.71
C ARG A 219 -21.47 -4.03 1.24
N ALA A 220 -20.87 -4.96 0.55
CA ALA A 220 -20.64 -6.28 1.09
C ALA A 220 -19.77 -6.14 2.36
N GLU A 221 -20.03 -6.98 3.34
CA GLU A 221 -19.20 -7.11 4.52
C GLU A 221 -17.77 -7.45 4.12
N SER A 222 -16.80 -6.81 4.78
CA SER A 222 -15.40 -7.16 4.57
C SER A 222 -15.12 -8.52 5.20
N LEU A 223 -14.58 -9.44 4.43
CA LEU A 223 -14.29 -10.81 4.85
C LEU A 223 -12.78 -11.06 4.89
N ALA A 224 -12.35 -11.94 5.79
CA ALA A 224 -10.97 -12.43 5.80
C ALA A 224 -10.61 -13.08 4.46
N LEU A 225 -9.33 -13.06 4.11
CA LEU A 225 -8.83 -13.85 2.99
C LEU A 225 -8.94 -15.34 3.31
N THR A 226 -9.23 -16.14 2.30
CA THR A 226 -9.29 -17.60 2.42
C THR A 226 -7.89 -18.20 2.53
N ASP A 227 -7.81 -19.45 2.97
CA ASP A 227 -6.55 -20.20 3.00
C ASP A 227 -5.89 -20.30 1.62
N GLU A 228 -6.70 -20.38 0.57
CA GLU A 228 -6.23 -20.38 -0.82
C GLU A 228 -5.62 -19.02 -1.21
N ASP A 229 -6.24 -17.91 -0.83
CA ASP A 229 -5.74 -16.56 -1.08
C ASP A 229 -4.38 -16.30 -0.39
N LEU A 230 -4.07 -17.01 0.71
CA LEU A 230 -2.84 -16.86 1.46
C LEU A 230 -1.65 -17.67 0.90
N ASN A 231 -1.89 -18.55 -0.09
CA ASN A 231 -0.83 -19.33 -0.71
C ASN A 231 0.07 -18.43 -1.59
N ASN A 232 1.39 -18.60 -1.44
CA ASN A 232 2.41 -17.86 -2.21
C ASN A 232 2.25 -16.32 -2.14
N PHE A 233 1.64 -15.82 -1.07
CA PHE A 233 1.22 -14.41 -0.98
C PHE A 233 2.39 -13.42 -1.14
N TYR A 234 3.57 -13.77 -0.61
CA TYR A 234 4.80 -12.99 -0.73
C TYR A 234 5.84 -13.63 -1.67
N GLY A 235 5.38 -14.30 -2.72
CA GLY A 235 6.27 -14.87 -3.75
C GLY A 235 7.07 -16.08 -3.32
N ARG A 236 6.74 -16.72 -2.19
CA ARG A 236 7.35 -17.96 -1.71
C ARG A 236 6.39 -19.13 -1.92
N GLU A 237 6.94 -20.33 -2.15
CA GLU A 237 6.17 -21.58 -2.21
C GLU A 237 5.65 -22.00 -0.81
N SER A 238 5.06 -21.05 -0.11
CA SER A 238 4.54 -21.27 1.24
C SER A 238 3.34 -20.37 1.49
N ARG A 239 2.45 -20.84 2.35
CA ARG A 239 1.34 -20.06 2.84
C ARG A 239 1.84 -18.91 3.72
N MET A 240 1.20 -17.74 3.63
CA MET A 240 1.42 -16.64 4.55
C MET A 240 1.09 -17.08 5.99
N ALA A 241 2.13 -17.21 6.81
CA ALA A 241 2.02 -17.68 8.19
C ALA A 241 2.10 -16.55 9.23
N ILE A 242 2.59 -15.38 8.83
CA ILE A 242 2.86 -14.25 9.72
C ILE A 242 1.75 -13.22 9.60
N ARG A 243 1.16 -12.89 10.74
CA ARG A 243 0.12 -11.86 10.83
C ARG A 243 0.71 -10.47 10.96
N TYR A 244 1.69 -10.30 11.85
CA TYR A 244 2.34 -9.01 12.09
C TYR A 244 3.84 -9.15 12.25
N ILE A 245 4.54 -8.10 11.87
CA ILE A 245 5.90 -7.84 12.30
C ILE A 245 5.83 -6.88 13.48
N ARG A 246 6.34 -7.30 14.65
CA ARG A 246 6.37 -6.49 15.86
C ARG A 246 7.68 -5.75 15.98
N ASP A 247 7.63 -4.47 16.31
CA ASP A 247 8.80 -3.64 16.56
C ASP A 247 9.31 -3.84 18.00
N LEU A 248 10.55 -4.31 18.15
CA LEU A 248 11.21 -4.49 19.45
C LEU A 248 12.02 -3.27 19.90
N THR A 249 11.97 -2.17 19.15
CA THR A 249 12.73 -0.95 19.44
C THR A 249 11.94 0.09 20.20
N ASN A 250 10.70 -0.20 20.58
CA ASN A 250 9.74 0.74 21.17
C ASN A 250 9.49 1.98 20.29
N GLY A 251 9.51 1.80 18.96
CA GLY A 251 9.33 2.87 17.98
C GLY A 251 10.47 3.88 17.93
N GLY A 252 11.57 3.61 18.64
CA GLY A 252 12.60 4.61 18.89
C GLY A 252 13.72 4.69 17.87
N LYS A 253 13.96 3.66 17.07
CA LYS A 253 15.15 3.65 16.20
C LYS A 253 14.81 3.54 14.73
N LEU A 254 15.44 4.44 13.99
CA LEU A 254 15.55 4.39 12.54
C LEU A 254 16.30 3.13 12.12
N ALA A 255 15.82 2.52 11.03
CA ALA A 255 16.50 1.41 10.36
C ALA A 255 16.84 0.22 11.29
N SER A 256 16.10 0.04 12.39
CA SER A 256 16.31 -1.10 13.27
C SER A 256 15.88 -2.39 12.60
N ARG A 257 16.71 -3.44 12.79
CA ARG A 257 16.40 -4.82 12.40
C ARG A 257 15.74 -5.61 13.52
N ASP A 258 15.64 -5.03 14.72
CA ASP A 258 15.08 -5.69 15.87
C ASP A 258 13.56 -5.79 15.72
N HIS A 259 13.09 -6.94 15.32
CA HIS A 259 11.69 -7.24 15.14
C HIS A 259 11.39 -8.69 15.47
N LYS A 260 10.11 -8.99 15.67
CA LYS A 260 9.61 -10.34 15.92
C LYS A 260 8.44 -10.60 14.98
N ALA A 261 8.50 -11.73 14.28
CA ALA A 261 7.37 -12.23 13.52
C ALA A 261 6.30 -12.82 14.46
N GLU A 262 5.06 -12.31 14.35
CA GLU A 262 3.89 -12.82 15.08
C GLU A 262 3.03 -13.64 14.11
N PRO A 263 2.86 -14.95 14.35
CA PRO A 263 2.07 -15.81 13.47
C PRO A 263 0.56 -15.58 13.66
N PHE A 264 -0.24 -16.03 12.68
CA PHE A 264 -1.67 -16.19 12.88
C PHE A 264 -1.93 -17.18 14.02
N THR A 265 -2.84 -16.85 14.93
CA THR A 265 -3.27 -17.79 15.98
C THR A 265 -4.16 -18.87 15.38
N LYS A 266 -4.01 -20.13 15.82
CA LYS A 266 -4.75 -21.30 15.31
C LYS A 266 -6.30 -21.17 15.43
N SER A 267 -6.82 -20.22 16.20
CA SER A 267 -8.27 -20.03 16.40
C SER A 267 -9.01 -19.34 15.25
N MET A 268 -8.30 -18.78 14.28
CA MET A 268 -8.90 -18.13 13.11
C MET A 268 -9.15 -19.08 11.93
N VAL A 269 -8.74 -20.35 12.05
CA VAL A 269 -8.78 -21.35 10.95
C VAL A 269 -9.94 -22.34 11.08
N SER A 270 -10.77 -22.23 12.13
CA SER A 270 -11.82 -23.22 12.37
C SER A 270 -13.21 -22.57 12.54
N ASN A 271 -13.79 -22.11 11.45
CA ASN A 271 -15.24 -21.97 11.33
C ASN A 271 -15.66 -22.25 9.89
N GLU A 272 -15.47 -23.51 9.45
CA GLU A 272 -16.27 -24.10 8.39
C GLU A 272 -16.45 -25.59 8.72
N LYS A 273 -17.60 -25.90 9.25
CA LYS A 273 -18.26 -27.21 9.13
C LYS A 273 -19.66 -26.98 8.61
#